data_4242278fc4bf8486e1fcc5865a628c6e
#
_entry.id   4242278fc4bf8486e1fcc5865a628c6e
#
_cell.length_a   1.000
_cell.length_b   1.000
_cell.length_c   1.000
_cell.angle_alpha   90.00
_cell.angle_beta   90.00
_cell.angle_gamma   90.00
#
_symmetry.space_group_name_H-M   'P 1'
#
loop_
_entity.id
_entity.type
_entity.pdbx_description
1 polymer ?
#
loop_
_entity_poly.entity_id
_entity_poly.type
_entity_poly.pdbx_seq_one_letter_code
_entity_poly.pdbx_strand_id
1 'polypeptide(L)'
;MKMDFSEIAAIVAIIGAVVSLVATTYLNNKHAEKMRQLEYEHQDKIEKQQHDREIYEGYIRAAGACVQAANTDALQEFGKYSALAMYYVAEDVRQDMMRLEKINRYSDERTQRVELLNQIIGKLRELRTADLGSRQ
;
A
#
# COMPACT_ATOMS: atom_id res chain seq x y z
N MET A 1 -53.27 -37.85 -27.41
CA MET A 1 -52.46 -38.24 -26.25
C MET A 1 -52.84 -37.32 -25.10
N LYS A 2 -53.56 -37.83 -24.10
CA LYS A 2 -53.94 -37.04 -22.91
C LYS A 2 -52.82 -37.24 -21.90
N MET A 3 -52.05 -36.20 -21.67
CA MET A 3 -51.04 -36.22 -20.59
C MET A 3 -51.76 -36.26 -19.25
N ASP A 4 -51.37 -37.21 -18.39
CA ASP A 4 -51.89 -37.32 -17.04
C ASP A 4 -51.39 -36.18 -16.17
N PHE A 5 -52.20 -35.74 -15.21
CA PHE A 5 -51.86 -34.64 -14.29
C PHE A 5 -50.53 -34.89 -13.56
N SER A 6 -50.18 -36.15 -13.29
CA SER A 6 -48.93 -36.57 -12.68
C SER A 6 -47.71 -36.32 -13.57
N GLU A 7 -47.88 -36.51 -14.91
CA GLU A 7 -46.81 -36.24 -15.90
C GLU A 7 -46.52 -34.74 -16.02
N ILE A 8 -47.57 -33.95 -16.02
CA ILE A 8 -47.43 -32.46 -16.04
C ILE A 8 -46.74 -31.98 -14.79
N ALA A 9 -47.12 -32.49 -13.61
CA ALA A 9 -46.50 -32.13 -12.35
C ALA A 9 -45.00 -32.52 -12.30
N ALA A 10 -44.65 -33.69 -12.84
CA ALA A 10 -43.26 -34.12 -12.91
C ALA A 10 -42.41 -33.21 -13.83
N ILE A 11 -42.95 -32.82 -14.99
CA ILE A 11 -42.25 -31.91 -15.92
C ILE A 11 -42.03 -30.53 -15.28
N VAL A 12 -43.03 -29.99 -14.60
CA VAL A 12 -42.93 -28.70 -13.91
C VAL A 12 -41.88 -28.77 -12.77
N ALA A 13 -41.84 -29.87 -12.02
CA ALA A 13 -40.86 -30.07 -11.01
C ALA A 13 -39.40 -30.11 -11.53
N ILE A 14 -39.21 -30.82 -12.67
CA ILE A 14 -37.89 -30.89 -13.32
C ILE A 14 -37.47 -29.53 -13.84
N ILE A 15 -38.35 -28.79 -14.50
CA ILE A 15 -38.04 -27.43 -14.98
C ILE A 15 -37.70 -26.51 -13.82
N GLY A 16 -38.48 -26.57 -12.74
CA GLY A 16 -38.23 -25.78 -11.50
C GLY A 16 -36.86 -26.09 -10.89
N ALA A 17 -36.49 -27.38 -10.84
CA ALA A 17 -35.17 -27.79 -10.33
C ALA A 17 -34.01 -27.26 -11.18
N VAL A 18 -34.14 -27.36 -12.52
CA VAL A 18 -33.11 -26.86 -13.46
C VAL A 18 -32.97 -25.33 -13.37
N VAL A 19 -34.08 -24.60 -13.32
CA VAL A 19 -34.06 -23.13 -13.19
C VAL A 19 -33.43 -22.72 -11.83
N SER A 20 -33.77 -23.41 -10.77
CA SER A 20 -33.18 -23.15 -9.44
C SER A 20 -31.67 -23.39 -9.44
N LEU A 21 -31.22 -24.50 -10.05
CA LEU A 21 -29.79 -24.82 -10.16
C LEU A 21 -29.03 -23.75 -10.96
N VAL A 22 -29.56 -23.34 -12.10
CA VAL A 22 -28.93 -22.29 -12.95
C VAL A 22 -28.89 -20.96 -12.21
N ALA A 23 -29.99 -20.56 -11.56
CA ALA A 23 -30.03 -19.31 -10.79
C ALA A 23 -29.05 -19.32 -9.62
N THR A 24 -28.96 -20.43 -8.89
CA THR A 24 -28.01 -20.57 -7.78
C THR A 24 -26.57 -20.52 -8.26
N THR A 25 -26.25 -21.21 -9.37
CA THR A 25 -24.91 -21.19 -9.96
C THR A 25 -24.54 -19.81 -10.44
N TYR A 26 -25.44 -19.09 -11.09
CA TYR A 26 -25.22 -17.72 -11.55
C TYR A 26 -24.96 -16.76 -10.39
N LEU A 27 -25.77 -16.83 -9.33
CA LEU A 27 -25.61 -15.99 -8.14
C LEU A 27 -24.29 -16.29 -7.43
N ASN A 28 -23.93 -17.57 -7.29
CA ASN A 28 -22.69 -17.98 -6.66
C ASN A 28 -21.46 -17.50 -7.47
N ASN A 29 -21.50 -17.64 -8.80
CA ASN A 29 -20.41 -17.16 -9.66
C ASN A 29 -20.24 -15.64 -9.57
N LYS A 30 -21.35 -14.89 -9.62
CA LYS A 30 -21.31 -13.43 -9.49
C LYS A 30 -20.80 -13.00 -8.11
N HIS A 31 -21.19 -13.72 -7.06
CA HIS A 31 -20.70 -13.46 -5.70
C HIS A 31 -19.20 -13.79 -5.57
N ALA A 32 -18.76 -14.91 -6.12
CA ALA A 32 -17.36 -15.30 -6.13
C ALA A 32 -16.48 -14.31 -6.92
N GLU A 33 -16.98 -13.80 -8.04
CA GLU A 33 -16.27 -12.79 -8.84
C GLU A 33 -16.10 -11.47 -8.06
N LYS A 34 -17.17 -11.02 -7.40
CA LYS A 34 -17.13 -9.82 -6.55
C LYS A 34 -16.16 -9.99 -5.36
N MET A 35 -16.16 -11.17 -4.74
CA MET A 35 -15.22 -11.47 -3.65
C MET A 35 -13.77 -11.47 -4.12
N ARG A 36 -13.48 -12.05 -5.30
CA ARG A 36 -12.15 -12.00 -5.91
C ARG A 36 -11.69 -10.57 -6.19
N GLN A 37 -12.56 -9.72 -6.73
CA GLN A 37 -12.22 -8.31 -6.98
C GLN A 37 -11.87 -7.58 -5.69
N LEU A 38 -12.66 -7.76 -4.62
CA LEU A 38 -12.37 -7.17 -3.32
C LEU A 38 -11.05 -7.70 -2.72
N GLU A 39 -10.74 -8.97 -2.94
CA GLU A 39 -9.51 -9.58 -2.47
C GLU A 39 -8.28 -9.04 -3.22
N TYR A 40 -8.35 -8.87 -4.54
CA TYR A 40 -7.30 -8.22 -5.34
C TYR A 40 -7.08 -6.76 -4.92
N GLU A 41 -8.16 -5.98 -4.78
CA GLU A 41 -8.05 -4.59 -4.29
C GLU A 41 -7.43 -4.50 -2.89
N HIS A 42 -7.72 -5.48 -2.04
CA HIS A 42 -7.15 -5.55 -0.70
C HIS A 42 -5.66 -5.91 -0.74
N GLN A 43 -5.27 -6.88 -1.57
CA GLN A 43 -3.87 -7.26 -1.77
C GLN A 43 -3.05 -6.10 -2.36
N ASP A 44 -3.53 -5.44 -3.40
CA ASP A 44 -2.86 -4.28 -4.00
C ASP A 44 -2.63 -3.17 -2.97
N LYS A 45 -3.61 -2.93 -2.09
CA LYS A 45 -3.47 -1.95 -1.01
C LYS A 45 -2.39 -2.34 0.00
N ILE A 46 -2.35 -3.62 0.39
CA ILE A 46 -1.34 -4.13 1.33
C ILE A 46 0.06 -4.04 0.70
N GLU A 47 0.23 -4.49 -0.54
CA GLU A 47 1.52 -4.44 -1.24
C GLU A 47 2.02 -2.99 -1.37
N LYS A 48 1.15 -2.07 -1.75
CA LYS A 48 1.49 -0.64 -1.82
C LYS A 48 1.92 -0.09 -0.46
N GLN A 49 1.18 -0.41 0.61
CA GLN A 49 1.53 0.04 1.97
C GLN A 49 2.86 -0.55 2.45
N GLN A 50 3.14 -1.81 2.13
CA GLN A 50 4.42 -2.44 2.47
C GLN A 50 5.57 -1.79 1.69
N HIS A 51 5.38 -1.54 0.41
CA HIS A 51 6.38 -0.87 -0.43
C HIS A 51 6.71 0.55 0.07
N ASP A 52 5.69 1.37 0.35
CA ASP A 52 5.88 2.72 0.88
C ASP A 52 6.58 2.68 2.24
N ARG A 53 6.22 1.71 3.08
CA ARG A 53 6.85 1.50 4.38
C ARG A 53 8.33 1.14 4.24
N GLU A 54 8.68 0.23 3.36
CA GLU A 54 10.06 -0.17 3.11
C GLU A 54 10.92 1.01 2.64
N ILE A 55 10.39 1.88 1.79
CA ILE A 55 11.08 3.07 1.32
C ILE A 55 11.36 4.04 2.47
N TYR A 56 10.35 4.35 3.27
CA TYR A 56 10.51 5.30 4.39
C TYR A 56 11.39 4.74 5.51
N GLU A 57 11.24 3.47 5.87
CA GLU A 57 12.10 2.82 6.86
C GLU A 57 13.55 2.70 6.35
N GLY A 58 13.74 2.40 5.07
CA GLY A 58 15.04 2.40 4.41
C GLY A 58 15.70 3.77 4.46
N TYR A 59 14.95 4.83 4.14
CA TYR A 59 15.43 6.21 4.23
C TYR A 59 15.85 6.59 5.66
N ILE A 60 15.00 6.34 6.65
CA ILE A 60 15.26 6.68 8.05
C ILE A 60 16.51 5.95 8.55
N ARG A 61 16.67 4.68 8.21
CA ARG A 61 17.84 3.88 8.57
C ARG A 61 19.11 4.42 7.95
N ALA A 62 19.10 4.67 6.64
CA ALA A 62 20.25 5.18 5.91
C ALA A 62 20.62 6.60 6.34
N ALA A 63 19.64 7.48 6.57
CA ALA A 63 19.84 8.82 7.10
C ALA A 63 20.44 8.78 8.51
N GLY A 64 19.94 7.90 9.37
CA GLY A 64 20.48 7.70 10.72
C GLY A 64 21.95 7.24 10.72
N ALA A 65 22.28 6.31 9.82
CA ALA A 65 23.68 5.86 9.65
C ALA A 65 24.59 7.01 9.19
N CYS A 66 24.15 7.85 8.24
CA CYS A 66 24.91 9.03 7.79
C CYS A 66 25.10 10.08 8.89
N VAL A 67 24.09 10.28 9.72
CA VAL A 67 24.17 11.25 10.84
C VAL A 67 25.17 10.76 11.90
N GLN A 68 25.28 9.45 12.10
CA GLN A 68 26.22 8.87 13.08
C GLN A 68 27.66 8.80 12.55
N ALA A 69 27.84 8.33 11.32
CA ALA A 69 29.14 8.14 10.71
C ALA A 69 29.02 8.34 9.18
N ALA A 70 29.30 9.54 8.72
CA ALA A 70 29.25 9.89 7.29
C ALA A 70 30.45 9.27 6.54
N ASN A 71 30.50 7.95 6.44
CA ASN A 71 31.45 7.27 5.56
C ASN A 71 30.88 7.08 4.15
N THR A 72 31.74 6.68 3.20
CA THR A 72 31.36 6.55 1.77
C THR A 72 30.20 5.60 1.57
N ASP A 73 30.14 4.46 2.27
CA ASP A 73 29.12 3.45 2.12
C ASP A 73 27.76 3.96 2.66
N ALA A 74 27.76 4.61 3.83
CA ALA A 74 26.57 5.22 4.42
C ALA A 74 26.02 6.33 3.52
N LEU A 75 26.88 7.16 2.90
CA LEU A 75 26.47 8.21 1.96
C LEU A 75 25.87 7.64 0.68
N GLN A 76 26.42 6.54 0.16
CA GLN A 76 25.90 5.88 -1.03
C GLN A 76 24.51 5.27 -0.76
N GLU A 77 24.36 4.56 0.35
CA GLU A 77 23.07 3.97 0.76
C GLU A 77 22.03 5.06 1.02
N PHE A 78 22.41 6.13 1.72
CA PHE A 78 21.55 7.29 1.94
C PHE A 78 21.09 7.93 0.63
N GLY A 79 21.99 8.14 -0.34
CA GLY A 79 21.62 8.69 -1.64
C GLY A 79 20.60 7.83 -2.38
N LYS A 80 20.72 6.51 -2.33
CA LYS A 80 19.77 5.57 -2.94
C LYS A 80 18.36 5.69 -2.34
N TYR A 81 18.25 5.63 -1.02
CA TYR A 81 16.95 5.70 -0.35
C TYR A 81 16.38 7.13 -0.37
N SER A 82 17.22 8.16 -0.35
CA SER A 82 16.81 9.55 -0.47
C SER A 82 16.12 9.81 -1.81
N ALA A 83 16.72 9.37 -2.91
CA ALA A 83 16.14 9.51 -4.24
C ALA A 83 14.78 8.81 -4.37
N LEU A 84 14.64 7.60 -3.81
CA LEU A 84 13.36 6.88 -3.79
C LEU A 84 12.32 7.59 -2.92
N ALA A 85 12.67 7.96 -1.70
CA ALA A 85 11.74 8.59 -0.77
C ALA A 85 11.26 9.98 -1.27
N MET A 86 12.14 10.77 -1.89
CA MET A 86 11.79 12.07 -2.46
C MET A 86 10.74 12.02 -3.56
N TYR A 87 10.59 10.87 -4.23
CA TYR A 87 9.56 10.69 -5.24
C TYR A 87 8.15 10.60 -4.64
N TYR A 88 8.03 10.07 -3.42
CA TYR A 88 6.74 9.80 -2.77
C TYR A 88 6.30 10.86 -1.77
N VAL A 89 7.16 11.80 -1.39
CA VAL A 89 6.87 12.82 -0.37
C VAL A 89 6.41 14.14 -0.96
N ALA A 90 5.71 14.93 -0.14
CA ALA A 90 5.31 16.30 -0.48
C ALA A 90 6.53 17.22 -0.60
N GLU A 91 6.36 18.36 -1.27
CA GLU A 91 7.46 19.27 -1.62
C GLU A 91 8.20 19.82 -0.41
N ASP A 92 7.49 20.13 0.68
CA ASP A 92 8.08 20.64 1.93
C ASP A 92 9.00 19.61 2.61
N VAL A 93 8.60 18.34 2.61
CA VAL A 93 9.43 17.24 3.12
C VAL A 93 10.62 16.99 2.21
N ARG A 94 10.42 17.06 0.89
CA ARG A 94 11.50 16.92 -0.11
C ARG A 94 12.57 17.96 0.08
N GLN A 95 12.21 19.22 0.33
CA GLN A 95 13.17 20.29 0.61
C GLN A 95 13.99 20.02 1.86
N ASP A 96 13.36 19.56 2.93
CA ASP A 96 14.09 19.20 4.16
C ASP A 96 15.05 18.01 3.94
N MET A 97 14.63 17.01 3.15
CA MET A 97 15.48 15.87 2.77
C MET A 97 16.70 16.31 1.94
N MET A 98 16.51 17.20 0.96
CA MET A 98 17.60 17.78 0.18
C MET A 98 18.56 18.61 1.04
N ARG A 99 18.01 19.32 2.03
CA ARG A 99 18.81 20.09 3.01
C ARG A 99 19.66 19.16 3.87
N LEU A 100 19.10 18.06 4.35
CA LEU A 100 19.83 17.05 5.12
C LEU A 100 20.95 16.40 4.29
N GLU A 101 20.68 16.09 3.02
CA GLU A 101 21.70 15.55 2.10
C GLU A 101 22.87 16.50 1.94
N LYS A 102 22.59 17.79 1.74
CA LYS A 102 23.61 18.83 1.62
C LYS A 102 24.44 18.96 2.90
N ILE A 103 23.80 18.96 4.07
CA ILE A 103 24.49 19.06 5.35
C ILE A 103 25.35 17.81 5.60
N ASN A 104 24.86 16.62 5.31
CA ASN A 104 25.61 15.37 5.47
C ASN A 104 26.89 15.34 4.60
N ARG A 105 26.90 16.01 3.45
CA ARG A 105 28.07 16.06 2.56
C ARG A 105 29.09 17.13 2.93
N TYR A 106 28.63 18.26 3.51
CA TYR A 106 29.45 19.47 3.59
C TYR A 106 29.60 20.06 4.99
N SER A 107 28.93 19.52 6.00
CA SER A 107 28.97 20.06 7.36
C SER A 107 29.27 18.99 8.39
N ASP A 108 30.11 19.33 9.37
CA ASP A 108 30.45 18.47 10.53
C ASP A 108 29.50 18.66 11.72
N GLU A 109 28.51 19.56 11.62
CA GLU A 109 27.59 19.85 12.71
C GLU A 109 26.58 18.72 12.95
N ARG A 110 26.97 17.76 13.77
CA ARG A 110 26.15 16.58 14.11
C ARG A 110 24.81 16.97 14.72
N THR A 111 24.77 17.97 15.59
CA THR A 111 23.53 18.42 16.24
C THR A 111 22.49 18.89 15.24
N GLN A 112 22.89 19.68 14.25
CA GLN A 112 22.02 20.18 13.20
C GLN A 112 21.49 19.05 12.31
N ARG A 113 22.31 18.04 12.02
CA ARG A 113 21.91 16.84 11.26
C ARG A 113 20.84 16.03 12.02
N VAL A 114 21.03 15.82 13.33
CA VAL A 114 20.08 15.08 14.17
C VAL A 114 18.75 15.83 14.24
N GLU A 115 18.78 17.14 14.45
CA GLU A 115 17.57 17.96 14.57
C GLU A 115 16.76 17.95 13.28
N LEU A 116 17.41 18.13 12.13
CA LEU A 116 16.75 18.10 10.84
C LEU A 116 16.19 16.70 10.50
N LEU A 117 16.91 15.63 10.82
CA LEU A 117 16.42 14.27 10.66
C LEU A 117 15.17 14.01 11.51
N ASN A 118 15.16 14.45 12.77
CA ASN A 118 14.00 14.33 13.65
C ASN A 118 12.78 15.10 13.11
N GLN A 119 12.99 16.28 12.54
CA GLN A 119 11.94 17.05 11.88
C GLN A 119 11.37 16.31 10.67
N ILE A 120 12.20 15.73 9.83
CA ILE A 120 11.76 14.92 8.67
C ILE A 120 10.96 13.70 9.14
N ILE A 121 11.45 12.98 10.15
CA ILE A 121 10.74 11.82 10.72
C ILE A 121 9.36 12.22 11.25
N GLY A 122 9.25 13.37 11.92
CA GLY A 122 7.96 13.90 12.38
C GLY A 122 6.99 14.11 11.23
N LYS A 123 7.40 14.79 10.18
CA LYS A 123 6.59 15.03 8.97
C LYS A 123 6.19 13.73 8.26
N LEU A 124 7.10 12.77 8.11
CA LEU A 124 6.79 11.46 7.53
C LEU A 124 5.75 10.68 8.34
N ARG A 125 5.79 10.80 9.67
CA ARG A 125 4.78 10.20 10.55
C ARG A 125 3.41 10.84 10.36
N GLU A 126 3.34 12.16 10.24
CA GLU A 126 2.09 12.90 9.98
C GLU A 126 1.47 12.50 8.64
N LEU A 127 2.26 12.41 7.57
CA LEU A 127 1.80 11.94 6.27
C LEU A 127 1.18 10.54 6.34
N ARG A 128 1.81 9.65 7.09
CA ARG A 128 1.30 8.28 7.27
C ARG A 128 -0.02 8.25 8.05
N THR A 129 -0.17 9.08 9.09
CA THR A 129 -1.40 9.14 9.88
C THR A 129 -2.54 9.79 9.09
N ALA A 130 -2.26 10.81 8.27
CA ALA A 130 -3.24 11.45 7.39
C ALA A 130 -3.78 10.48 6.33
N ASP A 131 -2.92 9.64 5.75
CA ASP A 131 -3.32 8.62 4.77
C ASP A 131 -4.19 7.51 5.39
N LEU A 132 -3.98 7.19 6.65
CA LEU A 132 -4.83 6.26 7.40
C LEU A 132 -6.18 6.87 7.81
N GLY A 133 -6.22 8.17 8.13
CA GLY A 133 -7.43 8.87 8.57
C GLY A 133 -8.39 9.24 7.41
N SER A 134 -7.88 9.41 6.20
CA SER A 134 -8.69 9.71 5.00
C SER A 134 -9.45 8.49 4.44
N ARG A 135 -9.32 7.33 5.06
CA ARG A 135 -9.87 6.03 4.61
C ARG A 135 -10.95 5.46 5.53
N GLN A 136 -11.41 6.22 6.53
CA GLN A 136 -12.62 5.92 7.30
C GLN A 136 -13.85 6.64 6.73
#